data_4c0b2864bddd2237b97be5d0d9f17949
#
_entry.id   4c0b2864bddd2237b97be5d0d9f17949
#
_cell.length_a   1.000
_cell.length_b   1.000
_cell.length_c   1.000
_cell.angle_alpha   90.00
_cell.angle_beta   90.00
_cell.angle_gamma   90.00
#
_symmetry.space_group_name_H-M   'P 1'
#
loop_
_entity.id
_entity.type
_entity.pdbx_description
1 polymer ?
#
loop_
_entity_poly.entity_id
_entity_poly.type
_entity_poly.pdbx_seq_one_letter_code
_entity_poly.pdbx_strand_id
1 'polypeptide(L)'
;SAASDVYKRQDENCRENVAANGVADRVEPMLGDVGRIAGRRYDFILANINRNVLVADMPAYAAALVPGGDLVMSGFLEADTAAVTQAAAEQGMETVAAETREGWMMIRVKKKK
;
A
#
# COMPACT_ATOMS: atom_id res chain seq x y z
N SER A 1 -8.61 -14.97 -9.75
CA SER A 1 -10.00 -14.66 -9.70
C SER A 1 -10.20 -13.17 -9.75
N ALA A 2 -11.31 -12.82 -10.33
CA ALA A 2 -11.67 -11.41 -10.41
C ALA A 2 -11.86 -10.81 -9.03
N ALA A 3 -12.12 -11.63 -8.06
CA ALA A 3 -12.32 -11.18 -6.72
C ALA A 3 -10.96 -11.10 -6.01
N SER A 4 -10.31 -9.99 -6.19
CA SER A 4 -8.99 -9.80 -5.65
C SER A 4 -9.01 -9.71 -4.14
N ASP A 5 -8.03 -10.30 -3.53
CA ASP A 5 -7.83 -10.12 -2.11
C ASP A 5 -7.15 -8.78 -1.88
N VAL A 6 -7.73 -7.99 -1.00
CA VAL A 6 -7.23 -6.65 -0.70
C VAL A 6 -6.89 -6.55 0.77
N TYR A 7 -5.67 -6.15 1.05
CA TYR A 7 -5.26 -5.82 2.40
C TYR A 7 -5.21 -4.31 2.56
N LYS A 8 -5.73 -3.81 3.66
CA LYS A 8 -5.70 -2.38 3.94
C LYS A 8 -5.02 -2.12 5.27
N ARG A 9 -3.97 -1.32 5.24
CA ARG A 9 -3.29 -0.83 6.42
C ARG A 9 -3.56 0.66 6.54
N GLN A 10 -4.09 1.10 7.67
CA GLN A 10 -4.45 2.51 7.83
C GLN A 10 -4.39 2.93 9.29
N ASP A 11 -4.25 4.23 9.51
CA ASP A 11 -4.43 4.83 10.81
C ASP A 11 -5.92 4.99 11.07
N GLU A 12 -6.30 5.12 12.34
CA GLU A 12 -7.70 5.25 12.72
C GLU A 12 -8.39 6.41 12.01
N ASN A 13 -7.66 7.48 11.75
CA ASN A 13 -8.23 8.68 11.15
C ASN A 13 -8.62 8.53 9.69
N CYS A 14 -8.18 7.46 9.05
CA CYS A 14 -8.37 7.31 7.61
C CYS A 14 -9.31 6.18 7.22
N ARG A 15 -9.90 5.51 8.18
CA ARG A 15 -10.64 4.29 7.87
C ARG A 15 -11.90 4.49 7.05
N GLU A 16 -12.51 5.66 7.08
CA GLU A 16 -13.71 5.89 6.28
C GLU A 16 -13.42 6.01 4.80
N ASN A 17 -12.18 6.17 4.42
CA ASN A 17 -11.84 6.32 3.00
C ASN A 17 -12.04 5.03 2.20
N VAL A 18 -12.14 3.92 2.87
CA VAL A 18 -12.27 2.63 2.20
C VAL A 18 -13.57 2.51 1.44
N ALA A 19 -14.65 2.88 2.09
CA ALA A 19 -15.97 2.71 1.50
C ALA A 19 -16.14 3.54 0.24
N ALA A 20 -15.45 4.66 0.17
CA ALA A 20 -15.59 5.59 -0.94
C ALA A 20 -15.02 5.06 -2.25
N ASN A 21 -14.16 4.06 -2.19
CA ASN A 21 -13.43 3.63 -3.38
C ASN A 21 -14.00 2.40 -4.07
N GLY A 22 -15.11 1.89 -3.60
CA GLY A 22 -15.78 0.78 -4.27
C GLY A 22 -15.05 -0.55 -4.22
N VAL A 23 -14.05 -0.68 -3.35
CA VAL A 23 -13.32 -1.94 -3.20
C VAL A 23 -13.69 -2.64 -1.90
N ALA A 24 -14.76 -2.19 -1.27
CA ALA A 24 -15.08 -2.58 0.09
C ALA A 24 -15.42 -4.04 0.30
N ASP A 25 -15.98 -4.71 -0.70
CA ASP A 25 -16.42 -6.09 -0.48
C ASP A 25 -15.29 -7.07 -0.30
N ARG A 26 -14.06 -6.70 -0.66
CA ARG A 26 -12.93 -7.59 -0.51
C ARG A 26 -11.83 -7.01 0.36
N VAL A 27 -12.12 -5.92 1.06
CA VAL A 27 -11.13 -5.28 1.89
C VAL A 27 -11.17 -5.86 3.29
N GLU A 28 -10.02 -6.31 3.76
CA GLU A 28 -9.87 -6.66 5.15
C GLU A 28 -9.23 -5.47 5.85
N PRO A 29 -9.99 -4.65 6.56
CA PRO A 29 -9.39 -3.54 7.29
C PRO A 29 -8.62 -4.09 8.47
N MET A 30 -7.34 -3.81 8.51
CA MET A 30 -6.50 -4.27 9.60
C MET A 30 -5.82 -3.10 10.26
N LEU A 31 -6.17 -2.88 11.51
CA LEU A 31 -5.44 -1.96 12.35
C LEU A 31 -4.42 -2.83 13.06
N GLY A 32 -3.17 -2.51 12.91
CA GLY A 32 -2.15 -3.30 13.53
C GLY A 32 -0.93 -3.38 12.64
N ASP A 33 -0.02 -4.23 12.98
CA ASP A 33 1.21 -4.28 12.25
C ASP A 33 1.13 -5.21 11.04
N VAL A 34 2.13 -5.11 10.20
CA VAL A 34 2.23 -5.83 8.95
C VAL A 34 2.44 -7.34 9.16
N GLY A 35 2.75 -7.76 10.38
CA GLY A 35 2.91 -9.17 10.68
C GLY A 35 1.68 -10.00 10.40
N ARG A 36 0.51 -9.36 10.41
CA ARG A 36 -0.73 -10.08 10.17
C ARG A 36 -0.89 -10.58 8.74
N ILE A 37 -0.12 -10.03 7.80
CA ILE A 37 -0.21 -10.47 6.41
C ILE A 37 0.85 -11.49 6.06
N ALA A 38 1.67 -11.89 7.02
CA ALA A 38 2.71 -12.88 6.77
C ALA A 38 2.09 -14.19 6.28
N GLY A 39 2.61 -14.73 5.19
CA GLY A 39 2.11 -15.97 4.63
C GLY A 39 0.87 -15.84 3.76
N ARG A 40 0.29 -14.66 3.68
CA ARG A 40 -0.89 -14.42 2.84
C ARG A 40 -0.45 -13.79 1.52
N ARG A 41 -1.35 -13.83 0.52
CA ARG A 41 -1.11 -13.23 -0.78
C ARG A 41 -2.27 -12.33 -1.13
N TYR A 42 -1.95 -11.13 -1.63
CA TYR A 42 -2.95 -10.14 -2.00
C TYR A 42 -2.69 -9.63 -3.40
N ASP A 43 -3.76 -9.31 -4.11
CA ASP A 43 -3.66 -8.64 -5.42
C ASP A 43 -3.49 -7.15 -5.26
N PHE A 44 -3.92 -6.62 -4.12
CA PHE A 44 -3.92 -5.19 -3.89
C PHE A 44 -3.71 -4.92 -2.40
N ILE A 45 -2.82 -3.99 -2.11
CA ILE A 45 -2.60 -3.53 -0.73
C ILE A 45 -2.78 -2.02 -0.70
N LEU A 46 -3.60 -1.55 0.23
CA LEU A 46 -3.76 -0.13 0.51
C LEU A 46 -3.08 0.17 1.84
N ALA A 47 -2.12 1.07 1.82
CA ALA A 47 -1.38 1.44 3.02
C ALA A 47 -1.45 2.96 3.20
N ASN A 48 -2.28 3.41 4.13
CA ASN A 48 -2.41 4.83 4.44
C ASN A 48 -1.76 5.07 5.80
N ILE A 49 -0.45 5.26 5.79
CA ILE A 49 0.34 5.30 7.01
C ILE A 49 1.59 6.14 6.75
N ASN A 50 2.26 6.60 7.81
CA ASN A 50 3.37 7.51 7.65
C ASN A 50 4.60 6.87 6.96
N ARG A 51 5.47 7.75 6.47
CA ARG A 51 6.64 7.35 5.70
C ARG A 51 7.54 6.35 6.43
N ASN A 52 7.77 6.56 7.71
CA ASN A 52 8.68 5.69 8.45
C ASN A 52 8.17 4.25 8.49
N VAL A 53 6.88 4.09 8.70
CA VAL A 53 6.27 2.76 8.74
C VAL A 53 6.24 2.15 7.35
N LEU A 54 5.93 2.94 6.33
CA LEU A 54 5.92 2.44 4.96
C LEU A 54 7.28 1.87 4.56
N VAL A 55 8.34 2.61 4.85
CA VAL A 55 9.68 2.18 4.47
C VAL A 55 10.08 0.93 5.26
N ALA A 56 9.78 0.89 6.55
CA ALA A 56 10.12 -0.25 7.39
C ALA A 56 9.37 -1.52 6.97
N ASP A 57 8.11 -1.37 6.57
CA ASP A 57 7.25 -2.52 6.25
C ASP A 57 7.29 -2.91 4.78
N MET A 58 8.03 -2.18 3.95
CA MET A 58 8.04 -2.41 2.51
C MET A 58 8.37 -3.86 2.13
N PRO A 59 9.36 -4.52 2.75
CA PRO A 59 9.63 -5.92 2.39
C PRO A 59 8.44 -6.84 2.64
N ALA A 60 7.69 -6.58 3.70
CA ALA A 60 6.53 -7.41 4.01
C ALA A 60 5.40 -7.20 3.01
N TYR A 61 5.17 -5.95 2.57
CA TYR A 61 4.18 -5.69 1.54
C TYR A 61 4.57 -6.38 0.23
N ALA A 62 5.85 -6.29 -0.14
CA ALA A 62 6.30 -6.93 -1.36
C ALA A 62 6.12 -8.44 -1.31
N ALA A 63 6.41 -9.04 -0.17
CA ALA A 63 6.26 -10.48 -0.01
C ALA A 63 4.80 -10.91 -0.06
N ALA A 64 3.90 -10.06 0.42
CA ALA A 64 2.48 -10.38 0.47
C ALA A 64 1.76 -10.12 -0.84
N LEU A 65 2.35 -9.38 -1.78
CA LEU A 65 1.74 -9.15 -3.08
C LEU A 65 2.01 -10.29 -4.04
N VAL A 66 0.99 -10.65 -4.81
CA VAL A 66 1.21 -11.57 -5.92
C VAL A 66 2.00 -10.84 -7.01
N PRO A 67 2.73 -11.57 -7.87
CA PRO A 67 3.39 -10.92 -9.01
C PRO A 67 2.35 -10.18 -9.87
N GLY A 68 2.64 -8.93 -10.20
CA GLY A 68 1.69 -8.08 -10.90
C GLY A 68 0.71 -7.36 -9.98
N GLY A 69 0.77 -7.61 -8.69
CA GLY A 69 -0.11 -6.94 -7.73
C GLY A 69 0.30 -5.50 -7.48
N ASP A 70 -0.62 -4.73 -6.92
CA ASP A 70 -0.45 -3.29 -6.71
C ASP A 70 -0.42 -2.94 -5.24
N LEU A 71 0.45 -1.99 -4.90
CA LEU A 71 0.49 -1.38 -3.57
C LEU A 71 0.23 0.11 -3.76
N VAL A 72 -0.82 0.61 -3.13
CA VAL A 72 -1.11 2.05 -3.11
C VAL A 72 -0.77 2.58 -1.74
N MET A 73 0.09 3.57 -1.71
CA MET A 73 0.59 4.16 -0.48
C MET A 73 0.20 5.62 -0.39
N SER A 74 -0.24 6.03 0.79
CA SER A 74 -0.58 7.41 1.07
C SER A 74 -0.33 7.68 2.55
N GLY A 75 -0.57 8.93 2.98
CA GLY A 75 -0.35 9.29 4.37
C GLY A 75 1.01 9.90 4.63
N PHE A 76 1.72 10.31 3.58
CA PHE A 76 3.02 10.95 3.70
C PHE A 76 3.06 12.18 2.78
N LEU A 77 4.05 13.02 3.00
CA LEU A 77 4.17 14.27 2.27
C LEU A 77 5.05 14.12 1.04
N GLU A 78 4.88 15.06 0.12
CA GLU A 78 5.63 15.06 -1.14
C GLU A 78 7.14 14.95 -0.90
N ALA A 79 7.65 15.58 0.16
CA ALA A 79 9.07 15.55 0.47
C ALA A 79 9.60 14.14 0.76
N ASP A 80 8.72 13.21 1.12
CA ASP A 80 9.11 11.84 1.46
C ASP A 80 9.03 10.88 0.29
N THR A 81 8.65 11.37 -0.89
CA THR A 81 8.42 10.52 -2.06
C THR A 81 9.63 9.69 -2.43
N ALA A 82 10.80 10.31 -2.45
CA ALA A 82 12.02 9.60 -2.88
C ALA A 82 12.32 8.40 -1.97
N ALA A 83 12.16 8.57 -0.66
CA ALA A 83 12.43 7.50 0.29
C ALA A 83 11.47 6.33 0.07
N VAL A 84 10.19 6.63 -0.16
CA VAL A 84 9.18 5.61 -0.34
C VAL A 84 9.37 4.86 -1.65
N THR A 85 9.60 5.58 -2.75
CA THR A 85 9.77 4.94 -4.05
C THR A 85 11.06 4.14 -4.12
N GLN A 86 12.10 4.60 -3.45
CA GLN A 86 13.35 3.86 -3.41
C GLN A 86 13.18 2.55 -2.65
N ALA A 87 12.50 2.59 -1.50
CA ALA A 87 12.24 1.39 -0.73
C ALA A 87 11.45 0.36 -1.55
N ALA A 88 10.45 0.85 -2.32
CA ALA A 88 9.68 -0.03 -3.18
C ALA A 88 10.55 -0.63 -4.28
N ALA A 89 11.40 0.18 -4.90
CA ALA A 89 12.27 -0.30 -5.98
C ALA A 89 13.23 -1.38 -5.50
N GLU A 90 13.71 -1.24 -4.27
CA GLU A 90 14.61 -2.24 -3.69
C GLU A 90 13.93 -3.59 -3.51
N GLN A 91 12.60 -3.60 -3.46
CA GLN A 91 11.82 -4.82 -3.30
C GLN A 91 11.24 -5.30 -4.63
N GLY A 92 11.72 -4.78 -5.75
CA GLY A 92 11.26 -5.23 -7.07
C GLY A 92 9.92 -4.66 -7.48
N MET A 93 9.53 -3.53 -6.91
CA MET A 93 8.27 -2.88 -7.28
C MET A 93 8.55 -1.58 -8.00
N GLU A 94 7.84 -1.34 -9.10
CA GLU A 94 8.05 -0.13 -9.87
C GLU A 94 6.89 0.84 -9.70
N THR A 95 7.21 2.13 -9.67
CA THR A 95 6.20 3.16 -9.54
C THR A 95 5.46 3.32 -10.86
N VAL A 96 4.14 3.20 -10.81
CA VAL A 96 3.31 3.34 -12.02
C VAL A 96 2.41 4.57 -12.00
N ALA A 97 2.23 5.18 -10.84
CA ALA A 97 1.46 6.43 -10.74
C ALA A 97 1.84 7.17 -9.47
N ALA A 98 1.74 8.48 -9.52
CA ALA A 98 1.99 9.31 -8.35
C ALA A 98 1.13 10.56 -8.47
N GLU A 99 0.48 10.95 -7.40
CA GLU A 99 -0.36 12.15 -7.36
C GLU A 99 -0.11 12.90 -6.07
N THR A 100 -0.25 14.23 -6.14
CA THR A 100 -0.21 15.07 -4.95
C THR A 100 -1.54 15.79 -4.81
N ARG A 101 -1.96 15.97 -3.57
CA ARG A 101 -3.12 16.78 -3.25
C ARG A 101 -2.82 17.53 -1.97
N GLU A 102 -2.73 18.84 -2.06
CA GLU A 102 -2.47 19.71 -0.90
C GLU A 102 -1.22 19.28 -0.13
N GLY A 103 -0.17 18.89 -0.86
CA GLY A 103 1.08 18.48 -0.24
C GLY A 103 1.16 17.02 0.16
N TRP A 104 0.04 16.32 0.17
CA TRP A 104 0.01 14.90 0.47
C TRP A 104 0.20 14.07 -0.79
N MET A 105 0.96 12.99 -0.66
CA MET A 105 1.24 12.11 -1.80
C MET A 105 0.39 10.86 -1.76
N MET A 106 0.09 10.38 -2.96
CA MET A 106 -0.42 9.02 -3.16
C MET A 106 0.43 8.41 -4.26
N ILE A 107 0.98 7.22 -4.00
CA ILE A 107 1.84 6.53 -4.96
C ILE A 107 1.35 5.12 -5.13
N ARG A 108 1.27 4.69 -6.39
CA ARG A 108 0.95 3.32 -6.72
C ARG A 108 2.19 2.66 -7.31
N VAL A 109 2.57 1.54 -6.74
CA VAL A 109 3.66 0.73 -7.26
C VAL A 109 3.12 -0.65 -7.60
N LYS A 110 3.75 -1.31 -8.56
CA LYS A 110 3.34 -2.63 -9.02
C LYS A 110 4.49 -3.60 -8.85
N LYS A 111 4.21 -4.78 -8.31
CA LYS A 111 5.21 -5.82 -8.16
C LYS A 111 5.47 -6.45 -9.52
N LYS A 112 6.73 -6.51 -9.91
CA LYS A 112 7.11 -7.10 -11.20
C LYS A 112 6.75 -8.58 -11.22
N LYS A 113 6.33 -9.01 -12.39
CA LYS A 113 5.97 -10.40 -12.60
C LYS A 113 7.21 -11.31 -12.66
#